data_b552bbb12e79d8f0787d7896b21c4e26
#
_entry.id   b552bbb12e79d8f0787d7896b21c4e26
#
_cell.length_a   1.000
_cell.length_b   1.000
_cell.length_c   1.000
_cell.angle_alpha   90.00
_cell.angle_beta   90.00
_cell.angle_gamma   90.00
#
_symmetry.space_group_name_H-M   'P 1'
#
loop_
_entity.id
_entity.type
_entity.pdbx_description
1 polymer ?
#
loop_
_entity_poly.entity_id
_entity_poly.type
_entity_poly.pdbx_seq_one_letter_code
_entity_poly.pdbx_strand_id
1 'polypeptide(L)'
;MANKFAEYKALNLTQTNKDVLAEWERNDIFHKTIDEKEGCPQFVFFEGPPSANGHPGIHHVLARSIKDTFNRYKTMKGFQVKRKAGWDTHGLPVELGVEKEMGITKADIDNKESAKYISVADYNKKCRENVMKFTAEWRELTEKMGYFVDLDNPYITYDNKYIETLWWLLKQLYTKDMLYKGYTIQPYSPAAGTGLSSHELNLPGCYRDVKDTTVTAQFEIKNPKPEWKQWGKAYFMAWTTTPWTLAANSALCVGPKIDYAAVQSFNPYTGEPITVILAEARLNAYFNEAGKDVDLSTYKKGDKIIPWKVIANYTGAELVDIAYHQLLPFISPMEDGAFRVISGDYVTTEDGTGIVHIAPNFGADDALVARKAGVPPIVLVDKKGAERPVVDLEGKYFKVEDLDADFVSKYVNLPEWSKYAGRYVKNAYDDTLTDADETLDVSICMDLKAENKAFKIEKHVHSYPHCWRTDKPVLYYPLDSWFIRSTAKKERMFELNKTINWKPESTGTGRFGNWLENLNDWNLSRSRFWGTP
;
A
#
# COMPACT_ATOMS: atom_id res chain seq x y z
N MET A 1 73.13 13.26 0.75
CA MET A 1 71.79 13.71 0.23
C MET A 1 70.75 13.01 1.07
N ALA A 2 69.91 13.72 1.79
CA ALA A 2 68.80 13.10 2.51
C ALA A 2 67.87 12.46 1.49
N ASN A 3 67.50 11.20 1.74
CA ASN A 3 66.53 10.50 0.87
C ASN A 3 65.26 11.37 0.76
N LYS A 4 64.92 11.72 -0.47
CA LYS A 4 63.73 12.55 -0.78
C LYS A 4 62.41 11.88 -0.40
N PHE A 5 62.45 10.54 -0.30
CA PHE A 5 61.30 9.70 0.02
C PHE A 5 61.62 8.78 1.21
N ALA A 6 60.63 8.53 2.06
CA ALA A 6 60.75 7.58 3.15
C ALA A 6 60.85 6.12 2.60
N GLU A 7 61.70 5.32 3.22
CA GLU A 7 61.80 3.88 2.91
C GLU A 7 60.93 3.08 3.89
N TYR A 8 60.07 2.21 3.37
CA TYR A 8 59.20 1.37 4.16
C TYR A 8 59.64 -0.10 4.01
N LYS A 9 59.80 -0.81 5.14
CA LYS A 9 60.18 -2.24 5.14
C LYS A 9 59.03 -3.16 4.72
N ALA A 10 57.80 -2.76 4.95
CA ALA A 10 56.58 -3.49 4.61
C ALA A 10 55.39 -2.55 4.44
N LEU A 11 54.38 -2.95 3.67
CA LEU A 11 53.15 -2.20 3.52
C LEU A 11 52.26 -2.47 4.73
N ASN A 12 51.93 -1.40 5.49
CA ASN A 12 50.96 -1.42 6.56
C ASN A 12 49.85 -0.41 6.24
N LEU A 13 48.79 -0.89 5.57
CA LEU A 13 47.70 -0.06 5.10
C LEU A 13 46.98 0.69 6.24
N THR A 14 46.81 0.06 7.39
CA THR A 14 46.17 0.67 8.55
C THR A 14 46.99 1.84 9.09
N GLN A 15 48.31 1.68 9.24
CA GLN A 15 49.15 2.76 9.70
C GLN A 15 49.25 3.87 8.65
N THR A 16 49.44 3.52 7.38
CA THR A 16 49.46 4.51 6.28
C THR A 16 48.17 5.33 6.25
N ASN A 17 47.01 4.71 6.43
CA ASN A 17 45.73 5.43 6.49
C ASN A 17 45.73 6.45 7.62
N LYS A 18 46.12 6.06 8.83
CA LYS A 18 46.19 6.97 9.99
C LYS A 18 47.15 8.12 9.76
N ASP A 19 48.30 7.87 9.21
CA ASP A 19 49.31 8.90 8.96
C ASP A 19 48.82 9.91 7.90
N VAL A 20 48.19 9.43 6.84
CA VAL A 20 47.65 10.26 5.77
C VAL A 20 46.47 11.10 6.28
N LEU A 21 45.55 10.53 7.07
CA LEU A 21 44.43 11.27 7.66
C LEU A 21 44.94 12.39 8.60
N ALA A 22 45.93 12.09 9.44
CA ALA A 22 46.55 13.09 10.32
C ALA A 22 47.27 14.21 9.54
N GLU A 23 47.85 13.89 8.40
CA GLU A 23 48.46 14.88 7.50
C GLU A 23 47.39 15.75 6.83
N TRP A 24 46.31 15.14 6.36
CA TRP A 24 45.19 15.88 5.75
C TRP A 24 44.52 16.85 6.72
N GLU A 25 44.30 16.44 7.96
CA GLU A 25 43.76 17.28 9.02
C GLU A 25 44.72 18.44 9.33
N ARG A 26 46.01 18.17 9.61
CA ARG A 26 47.02 19.17 9.92
C ARG A 26 47.17 20.23 8.84
N ASN A 27 47.05 19.86 7.58
CA ASN A 27 47.23 20.73 6.43
C ASN A 27 45.93 21.26 5.86
N ASP A 28 44.80 20.96 6.48
CA ASP A 28 43.46 21.34 6.02
C ASP A 28 43.20 21.03 4.53
N ILE A 29 43.57 19.83 4.12
CA ILE A 29 43.54 19.42 2.71
C ILE A 29 42.14 19.47 2.13
N PHE A 30 41.11 19.10 2.91
CA PHE A 30 39.72 19.12 2.43
C PHE A 30 39.31 20.51 1.95
N HIS A 31 39.43 21.55 2.80
CA HIS A 31 39.07 22.94 2.44
C HIS A 31 39.94 23.45 1.30
N LYS A 32 41.24 23.19 1.31
CA LYS A 32 42.12 23.57 0.20
C LYS A 32 41.67 23.04 -1.15
N THR A 33 41.13 21.83 -1.22
CA THR A 33 40.59 21.27 -2.50
C THR A 33 39.40 22.08 -3.04
N ILE A 34 38.73 22.88 -2.21
CA ILE A 34 37.62 23.74 -2.57
C ILE A 34 38.09 25.17 -2.84
N ASP A 35 38.89 25.73 -1.90
CA ASP A 35 39.29 27.13 -1.91
C ASP A 35 40.29 27.47 -3.04
N GLU A 36 41.24 26.56 -3.31
CA GLU A 36 42.19 26.70 -4.43
C GLU A 36 41.53 26.65 -5.81
N LYS A 37 40.25 26.25 -5.86
CA LYS A 37 39.43 26.20 -7.07
C LYS A 37 38.38 27.32 -7.13
N GLU A 38 38.50 28.33 -6.30
CA GLU A 38 37.63 29.52 -6.37
C GLU A 38 37.71 30.16 -7.75
N GLY A 39 36.54 30.50 -8.32
CA GLY A 39 36.45 31.02 -9.69
C GLY A 39 36.46 29.98 -10.80
N CYS A 40 36.76 28.72 -10.50
CA CYS A 40 36.65 27.62 -11.46
C CYS A 40 35.18 27.19 -11.70
N PRO A 41 34.89 26.49 -12.81
CA PRO A 41 33.55 25.91 -13.02
C PRO A 41 33.10 25.08 -11.83
N GLN A 42 31.84 25.27 -11.42
CA GLN A 42 31.32 24.57 -10.23
C GLN A 42 30.77 23.19 -10.58
N PHE A 43 31.04 22.24 -9.69
CA PHE A 43 30.37 20.94 -9.63
C PHE A 43 29.83 20.76 -8.22
N VAL A 44 28.52 20.92 -8.06
CA VAL A 44 27.86 20.90 -6.76
C VAL A 44 27.44 19.46 -6.41
N PHE A 45 27.76 19.05 -5.18
CA PHE A 45 27.38 17.74 -4.66
C PHE A 45 26.70 17.88 -3.29
N PHE A 46 25.52 17.28 -3.18
CA PHE A 46 24.84 17.09 -1.92
C PHE A 46 24.82 15.59 -1.60
N GLU A 47 25.20 15.21 -0.39
CA GLU A 47 25.07 13.83 0.09
C GLU A 47 23.60 13.43 0.12
N GLY A 48 23.27 12.21 -0.35
CA GLY A 48 22.02 11.55 -0.01
C GLY A 48 22.05 11.21 1.47
N PRO A 49 21.25 11.89 2.33
CA PRO A 49 21.49 11.87 3.76
C PRO A 49 21.13 10.52 4.35
N PRO A 50 22.02 9.89 5.12
CA PRO A 50 21.62 8.70 5.88
C PRO A 50 20.72 9.08 7.04
N SER A 51 19.84 8.16 7.45
CA SER A 51 19.14 8.26 8.71
C SER A 51 20.11 7.96 9.85
N ALA A 52 20.27 8.93 10.77
CA ALA A 52 21.25 8.82 11.87
C ALA A 52 20.75 8.00 13.07
N ASN A 53 19.58 7.37 12.96
CA ASN A 53 18.98 6.53 14.00
C ASN A 53 19.42 5.05 13.95
N GLY A 54 20.39 4.71 13.09
CA GLY A 54 20.98 3.37 12.97
C GLY A 54 22.47 3.40 12.75
N HIS A 55 23.13 2.26 13.05
CA HIS A 55 24.56 2.09 12.82
C HIS A 55 24.92 2.08 11.32
N PRO A 56 26.07 2.64 10.91
CA PRO A 56 26.54 2.53 9.54
C PRO A 56 26.88 1.08 9.17
N GLY A 57 26.45 0.64 7.99
CA GLY A 57 26.75 -0.69 7.44
C GLY A 57 27.74 -0.63 6.27
N ILE A 58 28.27 -1.80 5.88
CA ILE A 58 29.26 -1.92 4.78
C ILE A 58 28.73 -1.39 3.43
N HIS A 59 27.45 -1.53 3.17
CA HIS A 59 26.83 -1.00 1.94
C HIS A 59 26.90 0.53 1.84
N HIS A 60 26.90 1.23 2.98
CA HIS A 60 27.12 2.68 3.01
C HIS A 60 28.55 3.06 2.61
N VAL A 61 29.55 2.24 3.00
CA VAL A 61 30.96 2.46 2.61
C VAL A 61 31.10 2.37 1.09
N LEU A 62 30.53 1.35 0.45
CA LEU A 62 30.57 1.18 -1.00
C LEU A 62 29.97 2.40 -1.73
N ALA A 63 28.77 2.80 -1.36
CA ALA A 63 28.08 3.94 -1.99
C ALA A 63 28.88 5.25 -1.82
N ARG A 64 29.45 5.50 -0.65
CA ARG A 64 30.26 6.68 -0.34
C ARG A 64 31.59 6.69 -1.10
N SER A 65 32.27 5.54 -1.23
CA SER A 65 33.50 5.42 -2.01
C SER A 65 33.27 5.77 -3.48
N ILE A 66 32.16 5.33 -4.06
CA ILE A 66 31.80 5.68 -5.44
C ILE A 66 31.56 7.19 -5.58
N LYS A 67 30.78 7.80 -4.69
CA LYS A 67 30.50 9.24 -4.69
C LYS A 67 31.79 10.06 -4.56
N ASP A 68 32.66 9.70 -3.62
CA ASP A 68 33.94 10.37 -3.39
C ASP A 68 34.86 10.28 -4.61
N THR A 69 34.89 9.15 -5.28
CA THR A 69 35.67 8.96 -6.53
C THR A 69 35.26 9.98 -7.59
N PHE A 70 33.97 10.19 -7.81
CA PHE A 70 33.46 11.19 -8.77
C PHE A 70 33.82 12.61 -8.34
N ASN A 71 33.67 12.95 -7.08
CA ASN A 71 33.98 14.26 -6.55
C ASN A 71 35.47 14.59 -6.66
N ARG A 72 36.34 13.64 -6.30
CA ARG A 72 37.81 13.78 -6.47
C ARG A 72 38.20 13.90 -7.93
N TYR A 73 37.62 13.08 -8.80
CA TYR A 73 37.85 13.17 -10.24
C TYR A 73 37.49 14.56 -10.79
N LYS A 74 36.34 15.12 -10.40
CA LYS A 74 35.92 16.46 -10.82
C LYS A 74 36.89 17.54 -10.28
N THR A 75 37.31 17.44 -9.03
CA THR A 75 38.33 18.32 -8.45
C THR A 75 39.63 18.32 -9.24
N MET A 76 40.14 17.10 -9.59
CA MET A 76 41.36 16.96 -10.41
C MET A 76 41.18 17.50 -11.83
N LYS A 77 39.94 17.47 -12.37
CA LYS A 77 39.60 18.07 -13.67
C LYS A 77 39.46 19.60 -13.64
N GLY A 78 39.72 20.24 -12.49
CA GLY A 78 39.70 21.70 -12.36
C GLY A 78 38.37 22.31 -11.97
N PHE A 79 37.41 21.51 -11.49
CA PHE A 79 36.16 22.04 -10.97
C PHE A 79 36.29 22.41 -9.49
N GLN A 80 35.59 23.47 -9.06
CA GLN A 80 35.31 23.68 -7.66
C GLN A 80 34.16 22.75 -7.24
N VAL A 81 34.44 21.79 -6.35
CA VAL A 81 33.47 20.78 -5.91
C VAL A 81 33.04 21.06 -4.48
N LYS A 82 31.92 21.76 -4.31
CA LYS A 82 31.27 21.95 -3.00
C LYS A 82 30.51 20.69 -2.63
N ARG A 83 30.85 20.09 -1.48
CA ARG A 83 30.40 18.75 -1.05
C ARG A 83 29.71 18.89 0.29
N LYS A 84 28.38 18.95 0.29
CA LYS A 84 27.59 19.16 1.49
C LYS A 84 27.09 17.83 2.06
N ALA A 85 27.42 17.55 3.33
CA ALA A 85 26.83 16.45 4.08
C ALA A 85 25.37 16.74 4.45
N GLY A 86 24.65 15.72 4.90
CA GLY A 86 23.27 15.86 5.36
C GLY A 86 22.84 14.72 6.28
N TRP A 87 21.77 14.98 7.05
CA TRP A 87 21.13 14.00 7.91
C TRP A 87 19.64 13.94 7.63
N ASP A 88 19.14 12.75 7.31
CA ASP A 88 17.71 12.47 7.27
C ASP A 88 17.24 12.16 8.69
N THR A 89 16.38 13.02 9.20
CA THR A 89 15.99 12.99 10.61
C THR A 89 14.49 12.76 10.80
N HIS A 90 13.75 12.55 9.74
CA HIS A 90 12.31 12.35 9.76
C HIS A 90 11.92 10.92 9.34
N GLY A 91 10.63 10.64 9.46
CA GLY A 91 10.01 9.47 8.91
C GLY A 91 9.75 8.34 9.90
N LEU A 92 8.99 7.39 9.42
CA LEU A 92 8.47 6.24 10.17
C LEU A 92 9.52 5.44 10.96
N PRO A 93 10.76 5.24 10.45
CA PRO A 93 11.77 4.49 11.23
C PRO A 93 12.13 5.14 12.56
N VAL A 94 12.18 6.47 12.61
CA VAL A 94 12.50 7.22 13.84
C VAL A 94 11.38 7.05 14.85
N GLU A 95 10.14 7.26 14.41
CA GLU A 95 8.96 7.18 15.26
C GLU A 95 8.76 5.78 15.85
N LEU A 96 8.79 4.73 15.02
CA LEU A 96 8.67 3.35 15.50
C LEU A 96 9.82 2.95 16.45
N GLY A 97 11.02 3.49 16.24
CA GLY A 97 12.14 3.31 17.17
C GLY A 97 11.85 3.89 18.54
N VAL A 98 11.32 5.11 18.58
CA VAL A 98 10.93 5.82 19.83
C VAL A 98 9.73 5.12 20.50
N GLU A 99 8.70 4.75 19.74
CA GLU A 99 7.54 4.03 20.25
C GLU A 99 7.95 2.72 20.92
N LYS A 100 8.85 1.97 20.28
CA LYS A 100 9.39 0.73 20.84
C LYS A 100 10.21 0.97 22.11
N GLU A 101 11.07 1.99 22.14
CA GLU A 101 11.91 2.34 23.30
C GLU A 101 11.04 2.74 24.50
N MET A 102 9.94 3.46 24.24
CA MET A 102 9.02 3.95 25.27
C MET A 102 7.92 2.92 25.64
N GLY A 103 7.76 1.86 24.87
CA GLY A 103 6.69 0.87 25.06
C GLY A 103 5.29 1.44 24.82
N ILE A 104 5.17 2.40 23.89
CA ILE A 104 3.91 3.06 23.49
C ILE A 104 3.56 2.73 22.05
N THR A 105 2.35 3.10 21.63
CA THR A 105 1.89 3.06 20.26
C THR A 105 1.42 4.45 19.83
N LYS A 106 1.16 4.63 18.54
CA LYS A 106 0.57 5.88 18.01
C LYS A 106 -0.73 6.25 18.72
N ALA A 107 -1.55 5.26 19.13
CA ALA A 107 -2.83 5.49 19.81
C ALA A 107 -2.68 6.14 21.21
N ASP A 108 -1.49 6.08 21.81
CA ASP A 108 -1.21 6.66 23.12
C ASP A 108 -0.83 8.15 23.02
N ILE A 109 -0.39 8.61 21.83
CA ILE A 109 0.10 9.97 21.60
C ILE A 109 -1.10 10.92 21.54
N ASP A 110 -1.09 11.95 22.40
CA ASP A 110 -2.15 12.95 22.60
C ASP A 110 -3.53 12.37 23.01
N ASN A 111 -3.56 11.11 23.41
CA ASN A 111 -4.77 10.44 23.87
C ASN A 111 -4.82 10.45 25.41
N LYS A 112 -5.56 11.40 25.98
CA LYS A 112 -5.68 11.57 27.44
C LYS A 112 -6.35 10.40 28.17
N GLU A 113 -7.03 9.54 27.45
CA GLU A 113 -7.68 8.35 28.00
C GLU A 113 -6.72 7.16 28.08
N SER A 114 -5.57 7.23 27.39
CA SER A 114 -4.57 6.19 27.45
C SER A 114 -3.80 6.22 28.77
N ALA A 115 -3.61 5.04 29.39
CA ALA A 115 -2.73 4.86 30.55
C ALA A 115 -1.24 5.19 30.25
N LYS A 116 -0.88 5.23 28.96
CA LYS A 116 0.47 5.53 28.45
C LYS A 116 0.53 6.88 27.74
N TYR A 117 -0.35 7.81 28.11
CA TYR A 117 -0.43 9.13 27.50
C TYR A 117 0.93 9.82 27.42
N ILE A 118 1.22 10.38 26.27
CA ILE A 118 2.33 11.31 26.04
C ILE A 118 1.85 12.47 25.16
N SER A 119 2.27 13.70 25.48
CA SER A 119 1.97 14.85 24.61
C SER A 119 2.73 14.77 23.29
N VAL A 120 2.18 15.35 22.22
CA VAL A 120 2.87 15.46 20.91
C VAL A 120 4.23 16.18 21.08
N ALA A 121 4.29 17.20 21.94
CA ALA A 121 5.52 17.96 22.19
C ALA A 121 6.63 17.09 22.82
N ASP A 122 6.29 16.30 23.84
CA ASP A 122 7.25 15.41 24.50
C ASP A 122 7.67 14.26 23.58
N TYR A 123 6.73 13.72 22.82
CA TYR A 123 7.02 12.71 21.82
C TYR A 123 8.00 13.23 20.75
N ASN A 124 7.74 14.41 20.18
CA ASN A 124 8.62 15.01 19.18
C ASN A 124 10.00 15.37 19.77
N LYS A 125 10.06 15.77 21.04
CA LYS A 125 11.33 15.96 21.73
C LYS A 125 12.13 14.66 21.80
N LYS A 126 11.49 13.53 22.13
CA LYS A 126 12.11 12.20 22.15
C LYS A 126 12.60 11.77 20.76
N CYS A 127 11.81 12.02 19.72
CA CYS A 127 12.23 11.76 18.34
C CYS A 127 13.49 12.55 17.96
N ARG A 128 13.54 13.84 18.31
CA ARG A 128 14.69 14.72 18.08
C ARG A 128 15.95 14.25 18.82
N GLU A 129 15.82 13.80 20.06
CA GLU A 129 16.93 13.25 20.84
C GLU A 129 17.45 11.94 20.26
N ASN A 130 16.55 11.05 19.87
CA ASN A 130 16.88 9.70 19.40
C ASN A 130 17.51 9.71 18.00
N VAL A 131 17.03 10.54 17.09
CA VAL A 131 17.44 10.50 15.67
C VAL A 131 18.92 10.83 15.45
N MET A 132 19.55 11.61 16.34
CA MET A 132 20.96 11.99 16.23
C MET A 132 21.92 11.07 17.00
N LYS A 133 21.40 9.98 17.57
CA LYS A 133 22.14 9.09 18.50
C LYS A 133 23.45 8.51 17.91
N PHE A 134 23.47 8.20 16.63
CA PHE A 134 24.60 7.53 15.98
C PHE A 134 25.45 8.45 15.08
N THR A 135 25.20 9.76 15.09
CA THR A 135 25.94 10.71 14.23
C THR A 135 27.44 10.69 14.46
N ALA A 136 27.90 10.47 15.70
CA ALA A 136 29.33 10.36 16.03
C ALA A 136 29.97 9.16 15.32
N GLU A 137 29.32 8.00 15.32
CA GLU A 137 29.81 6.79 14.63
C GLU A 137 29.85 6.99 13.11
N TRP A 138 28.83 7.64 12.56
CA TRP A 138 28.81 7.99 11.15
C TRP A 138 29.92 8.96 10.76
N ARG A 139 30.22 9.95 11.61
CA ARG A 139 31.31 10.87 11.42
C ARG A 139 32.65 10.14 11.44
N GLU A 140 32.89 9.32 12.45
CA GLU A 140 34.11 8.54 12.60
C GLU A 140 34.33 7.60 11.39
N LEU A 141 33.29 6.92 10.92
CA LEU A 141 33.40 6.08 9.72
C LEU A 141 33.74 6.92 8.49
N THR A 142 33.08 8.06 8.29
CA THR A 142 33.29 8.95 7.14
C THR A 142 34.74 9.45 7.10
N GLU A 143 35.27 9.86 8.25
CA GLU A 143 36.67 10.31 8.40
C GLU A 143 37.66 9.15 8.16
N LYS A 144 37.44 7.99 8.79
CA LYS A 144 38.28 6.81 8.64
C LYS A 144 38.42 6.31 7.18
N MET A 145 37.34 6.39 6.42
CA MET A 145 37.41 6.00 5.00
C MET A 145 37.97 7.09 4.10
N GLY A 146 38.31 8.27 4.67
CA GLY A 146 38.86 9.41 3.94
C GLY A 146 37.88 10.03 2.96
N TYR A 147 36.59 9.94 3.23
CA TYR A 147 35.54 10.52 2.39
C TYR A 147 35.49 12.05 2.57
N PHE A 148 35.79 12.79 1.50
CA PHE A 148 35.80 14.24 1.49
C PHE A 148 34.38 14.80 1.34
N VAL A 149 33.78 15.17 2.46
CA VAL A 149 32.47 15.83 2.54
C VAL A 149 32.43 16.77 3.74
N ASP A 150 31.76 17.92 3.62
CA ASP A 150 31.62 18.90 4.69
C ASP A 150 30.68 18.38 5.78
N LEU A 151 31.26 17.82 6.84
CA LEU A 151 30.55 17.29 8.02
C LEU A 151 30.29 18.36 9.08
N ASP A 152 30.94 19.55 8.98
CA ASP A 152 30.80 20.61 9.96
C ASP A 152 29.59 21.50 9.69
N ASN A 153 29.17 21.58 8.42
CA ASN A 153 28.01 22.34 7.99
C ASN A 153 26.98 21.47 7.25
N PRO A 154 26.53 20.35 7.83
CA PRO A 154 25.56 19.50 7.19
C PRO A 154 24.19 20.19 7.08
N TYR A 155 23.36 19.81 6.12
CA TYR A 155 21.94 20.09 6.23
C TYR A 155 21.24 19.03 7.05
N ILE A 156 20.29 19.43 7.88
CA ILE A 156 19.53 18.53 8.78
C ILE A 156 18.07 18.76 8.49
N THR A 157 17.35 17.69 8.16
CA THR A 157 15.97 17.83 7.65
C THR A 157 14.97 18.36 8.68
N TYR A 158 15.26 18.29 9.99
CA TYR A 158 14.44 18.91 11.04
C TYR A 158 14.79 20.38 11.34
N ASP A 159 15.84 20.95 10.72
CA ASP A 159 16.20 22.35 10.95
C ASP A 159 15.17 23.29 10.30
N ASN A 160 14.85 24.38 11.00
CA ASN A 160 13.89 25.37 10.51
C ASN A 160 14.23 25.89 9.11
N LYS A 161 15.50 26.15 8.82
CA LYS A 161 15.95 26.61 7.49
C LYS A 161 15.62 25.60 6.38
N TYR A 162 15.76 24.31 6.68
CA TYR A 162 15.40 23.26 5.74
C TYR A 162 13.88 23.22 5.54
N ILE A 163 13.12 23.21 6.64
CA ILE A 163 11.65 23.17 6.63
C ILE A 163 11.07 24.40 5.92
N GLU A 164 11.56 25.61 6.20
CA GLU A 164 11.14 26.84 5.53
C GLU A 164 11.41 26.80 4.02
N THR A 165 12.55 26.25 3.60
CA THR A 165 12.87 26.06 2.18
C THR A 165 11.91 25.07 1.53
N LEU A 166 11.60 23.98 2.21
CA LEU A 166 10.63 22.99 1.72
C LEU A 166 9.23 23.60 1.60
N TRP A 167 8.78 24.37 2.59
CA TRP A 167 7.50 25.09 2.53
C TRP A 167 7.45 26.10 1.39
N TRP A 168 8.56 26.79 1.14
CA TRP A 168 8.65 27.70 -0.01
C TRP A 168 8.48 26.93 -1.33
N LEU A 169 9.11 25.78 -1.48
CA LEU A 169 8.94 24.91 -2.65
C LEU A 169 7.49 24.42 -2.81
N LEU A 170 6.87 23.95 -1.72
CA LEU A 170 5.46 23.53 -1.72
C LEU A 170 4.54 24.69 -2.10
N LYS A 171 4.81 25.91 -1.61
CA LYS A 171 4.07 27.11 -2.00
C LYS A 171 4.21 27.41 -3.50
N GLN A 172 5.40 27.21 -4.10
CA GLN A 172 5.56 27.34 -5.56
C GLN A 172 4.72 26.32 -6.34
N LEU A 173 4.64 25.09 -5.84
CA LEU A 173 3.80 24.06 -6.43
C LEU A 173 2.30 24.39 -6.30
N TYR A 174 1.89 24.88 -5.12
CA TYR A 174 0.52 25.32 -4.87
C TYR A 174 0.09 26.46 -5.80
N THR A 175 0.92 27.50 -5.96
CA THR A 175 0.62 28.63 -6.85
C THR A 175 0.58 28.25 -8.32
N LYS A 176 1.14 27.10 -8.70
CA LYS A 176 1.10 26.53 -10.04
C LYS A 176 -0.02 25.47 -10.21
N ASP A 177 -0.94 25.38 -9.25
CA ASP A 177 -2.02 24.39 -9.21
C ASP A 177 -1.51 22.93 -9.31
N MET A 178 -0.31 22.68 -8.78
CA MET A 178 0.30 21.36 -8.76
C MET A 178 0.19 20.67 -7.38
N LEU A 179 -0.07 21.41 -6.30
CA LEU A 179 -0.31 20.87 -4.97
C LEU A 179 -1.80 20.98 -4.65
N TYR A 180 -2.42 19.86 -4.34
CA TYR A 180 -3.86 19.81 -4.07
C TYR A 180 -4.19 18.81 -2.96
N LYS A 181 -5.31 19.05 -2.25
CA LYS A 181 -5.90 18.10 -1.32
C LYS A 181 -6.83 17.17 -2.09
N GLY A 182 -6.68 15.87 -1.89
CA GLY A 182 -7.50 14.86 -2.55
C GLY A 182 -7.86 13.72 -1.59
N TYR A 183 -8.88 12.97 -1.97
CA TYR A 183 -9.31 11.74 -1.32
C TYR A 183 -9.08 10.58 -2.29
N THR A 184 -8.39 9.55 -1.87
CA THR A 184 -8.12 8.38 -2.69
C THR A 184 -7.92 7.13 -1.84
N ILE A 185 -8.19 5.98 -2.47
CA ILE A 185 -7.84 4.69 -1.90
C ILE A 185 -6.33 4.49 -2.03
N GLN A 186 -5.67 4.28 -0.92
CA GLN A 186 -4.22 4.15 -0.86
C GLN A 186 -3.80 3.04 0.09
N PRO A 187 -2.60 2.48 -0.08
CA PRO A 187 -2.06 1.51 0.87
C PRO A 187 -1.96 2.15 2.26
N TYR A 188 -2.48 1.45 3.26
CA TYR A 188 -2.48 1.89 4.65
C TYR A 188 -2.00 0.74 5.55
N SER A 189 -1.10 1.02 6.46
CA SER A 189 -0.66 0.07 7.48
C SER A 189 -1.35 0.36 8.81
N PRO A 190 -2.32 -0.46 9.26
CA PRO A 190 -2.92 -0.30 10.58
C PRO A 190 -1.89 -0.35 11.70
N ALA A 191 -0.94 -1.29 11.63
CA ALA A 191 0.11 -1.45 12.63
C ALA A 191 1.08 -0.27 12.72
N ALA A 192 1.33 0.45 11.61
CA ALA A 192 2.13 1.67 11.59
C ALA A 192 1.26 2.93 11.76
N GLY A 193 -0.07 2.83 11.63
CA GLY A 193 -1.02 3.92 11.71
C GLY A 193 -0.83 5.01 10.64
N THR A 194 -0.37 4.65 9.44
CA THR A 194 -0.08 5.62 8.37
C THR A 194 -0.27 5.03 6.97
N GLY A 195 -0.56 5.91 5.99
CA GLY A 195 -0.51 5.56 4.57
C GLY A 195 0.92 5.26 4.12
N LEU A 196 1.03 4.41 3.11
CA LEU A 196 2.28 4.04 2.47
C LEU A 196 2.27 4.54 1.02
N SER A 197 3.44 4.89 0.50
CA SER A 197 3.60 5.20 -0.92
C SER A 197 3.72 3.93 -1.76
N SER A 198 3.43 4.03 -3.05
CA SER A 198 3.68 2.93 -4.01
C SER A 198 5.16 2.51 -4.04
N HIS A 199 6.10 3.44 -3.78
CA HIS A 199 7.51 3.13 -3.66
C HIS A 199 7.80 2.21 -2.46
N GLU A 200 7.18 2.47 -1.31
CA GLU A 200 7.35 1.64 -0.11
C GLU A 200 6.79 0.22 -0.31
N LEU A 201 5.72 0.06 -1.09
CA LEU A 201 5.20 -1.26 -1.47
C LEU A 201 6.10 -2.00 -2.46
N ASN A 202 6.90 -1.28 -3.26
CA ASN A 202 7.82 -1.88 -4.22
C ASN A 202 9.18 -2.27 -3.61
N LEU A 203 9.37 -2.14 -2.31
CA LEU A 203 10.57 -2.62 -1.63
C LEU A 203 10.62 -4.16 -1.63
N PRO A 204 11.83 -4.74 -1.75
CA PRO A 204 11.98 -6.19 -1.71
C PRO A 204 11.38 -6.80 -0.44
N GLY A 205 10.59 -7.87 -0.59
CA GLY A 205 9.95 -8.59 0.52
C GLY A 205 8.64 -7.98 1.03
N CYS A 206 8.15 -6.88 0.43
CA CYS A 206 6.83 -6.34 0.77
C CYS A 206 5.69 -7.25 0.31
N TYR A 207 5.79 -7.83 -0.87
CA TYR A 207 4.82 -8.83 -1.33
C TYR A 207 5.26 -10.22 -0.90
N ARG A 208 4.35 -10.95 -0.26
CA ARG A 208 4.60 -12.31 0.26
C ARG A 208 3.41 -13.21 -0.08
N ASP A 209 3.71 -14.48 -0.31
CA ASP A 209 2.67 -15.48 -0.49
C ASP A 209 1.99 -15.74 0.87
N VAL A 210 0.69 -15.53 0.91
CA VAL A 210 -0.18 -15.83 2.06
C VAL A 210 -1.24 -16.85 1.67
N LYS A 211 -1.66 -17.67 2.62
CA LYS A 211 -2.70 -18.67 2.43
C LYS A 211 -3.99 -18.22 3.13
N ASP A 212 -4.84 -17.53 2.40
CA ASP A 212 -6.11 -17.02 2.89
C ASP A 212 -7.30 -17.93 2.59
N THR A 213 -8.39 -17.76 3.34
CA THR A 213 -9.69 -18.36 3.00
C THR A 213 -10.36 -17.50 1.95
N THR A 214 -10.80 -18.10 0.85
CA THR A 214 -11.48 -17.44 -0.26
C THR A 214 -12.88 -17.98 -0.40
N VAL A 215 -13.76 -17.20 -0.99
CA VAL A 215 -15.13 -17.63 -1.29
C VAL A 215 -15.56 -17.21 -2.68
N THR A 216 -16.25 -18.12 -3.36
CA THR A 216 -17.10 -17.82 -4.50
C THR A 216 -18.52 -17.67 -3.97
N ALA A 217 -19.00 -16.42 -3.91
CA ALA A 217 -20.31 -16.08 -3.37
C ALA A 217 -21.39 -16.02 -4.46
N GLN A 218 -22.63 -16.30 -4.08
CA GLN A 218 -23.83 -16.27 -4.91
C GLN A 218 -24.66 -15.03 -4.60
N PHE A 219 -24.73 -14.08 -5.55
CA PHE A 219 -25.49 -12.85 -5.43
C PHE A 219 -26.86 -13.02 -6.11
N GLU A 220 -27.92 -13.15 -5.33
CA GLU A 220 -29.28 -13.41 -5.85
C GLU A 220 -29.80 -12.25 -6.70
N ILE A 221 -30.21 -12.53 -7.92
CA ILE A 221 -30.74 -11.54 -8.87
C ILE A 221 -32.10 -11.05 -8.41
N LYS A 222 -32.24 -9.73 -8.25
CA LYS A 222 -33.44 -9.09 -7.71
C LYS A 222 -34.55 -8.94 -8.75
N ASN A 223 -34.21 -8.46 -9.93
CA ASN A 223 -35.14 -8.15 -11.01
C ASN A 223 -34.69 -8.93 -12.27
N PRO A 224 -34.98 -10.26 -12.34
CA PRO A 224 -34.59 -11.06 -13.49
C PRO A 224 -35.30 -10.60 -14.76
N LYS A 225 -34.61 -10.70 -15.89
CA LYS A 225 -35.21 -10.50 -17.21
C LYS A 225 -36.46 -11.36 -17.36
N PRO A 226 -37.47 -10.97 -18.18
CA PRO A 226 -38.70 -11.74 -18.33
C PRO A 226 -38.44 -13.22 -18.66
N GLU A 227 -37.49 -13.49 -19.54
CA GLU A 227 -37.08 -14.85 -19.96
C GLU A 227 -36.35 -15.64 -18.86
N TRP A 228 -35.84 -14.98 -17.81
CA TRP A 228 -35.17 -15.65 -16.70
C TRP A 228 -36.10 -16.10 -15.58
N LYS A 229 -37.35 -15.60 -15.58
CA LYS A 229 -38.33 -15.95 -14.53
C LYS A 229 -38.59 -17.46 -14.41
N GLN A 230 -38.45 -18.19 -15.52
CA GLN A 230 -38.56 -19.63 -15.57
C GLN A 230 -37.42 -20.38 -14.88
N TRP A 231 -36.29 -19.71 -14.58
CA TRP A 231 -35.13 -20.33 -13.95
C TRP A 231 -35.28 -20.50 -12.44
N GLY A 232 -36.33 -19.90 -11.82
CA GLY A 232 -36.43 -19.77 -10.37
C GLY A 232 -35.40 -18.78 -9.83
N LYS A 233 -34.74 -19.15 -8.73
CA LYS A 233 -33.68 -18.31 -8.18
C LYS A 233 -32.43 -18.37 -9.05
N ALA A 234 -31.96 -17.22 -9.48
CA ALA A 234 -30.75 -17.04 -10.27
C ALA A 234 -29.76 -16.14 -9.54
N TYR A 235 -28.46 -16.40 -9.73
CA TYR A 235 -27.38 -15.74 -9.00
C TYR A 235 -26.25 -15.36 -9.94
N PHE A 236 -25.60 -14.24 -9.67
CA PHE A 236 -24.26 -13.97 -10.15
C PHE A 236 -23.25 -14.63 -9.21
N MET A 237 -22.21 -15.27 -9.75
CA MET A 237 -21.11 -15.81 -8.98
C MET A 237 -19.91 -14.86 -9.01
N ALA A 238 -19.44 -14.39 -7.87
CA ALA A 238 -18.20 -13.62 -7.77
C ALA A 238 -17.26 -14.23 -6.73
N TRP A 239 -15.97 -14.26 -7.05
CA TRP A 239 -14.91 -14.80 -6.20
C TRP A 239 -14.12 -13.68 -5.55
N THR A 240 -13.72 -13.89 -4.28
CA THR A 240 -12.84 -12.96 -3.56
C THR A 240 -11.84 -13.69 -2.67
N THR A 241 -10.63 -13.14 -2.56
CA THR A 241 -9.59 -13.53 -1.60
C THR A 241 -9.71 -12.82 -0.26
N THR A 242 -10.63 -11.87 -0.14
CA THR A 242 -10.85 -11.04 1.05
C THR A 242 -12.34 -11.03 1.42
N PRO A 243 -12.90 -12.13 1.97
CA PRO A 243 -14.32 -12.23 2.32
C PRO A 243 -14.82 -11.10 3.21
N TRP A 244 -13.96 -10.53 4.05
CA TRP A 244 -14.32 -9.38 4.89
C TRP A 244 -14.75 -8.12 4.09
N THR A 245 -14.29 -7.96 2.84
CA THR A 245 -14.73 -6.82 2.00
C THR A 245 -16.16 -6.98 1.46
N LEU A 246 -16.75 -8.18 1.55
CA LEU A 246 -18.13 -8.42 1.10
C LEU A 246 -19.17 -7.60 1.86
N ALA A 247 -18.89 -7.20 3.10
CA ALA A 247 -19.72 -6.28 3.86
C ALA A 247 -19.80 -4.87 3.24
N ALA A 248 -18.82 -4.50 2.43
CA ALA A 248 -18.75 -3.24 1.69
C ALA A 248 -19.04 -3.40 0.19
N ASN A 249 -19.55 -4.57 -0.23
CA ASN A 249 -19.95 -4.78 -1.62
C ASN A 249 -21.03 -3.77 -2.02
N SER A 250 -20.83 -3.07 -3.13
CA SER A 250 -21.81 -2.13 -3.68
C SER A 250 -22.16 -2.38 -5.14
N ALA A 251 -21.34 -3.16 -5.88
CA ALA A 251 -21.60 -3.58 -7.25
C ALA A 251 -20.94 -4.91 -7.59
N LEU A 252 -21.30 -5.47 -8.73
CA LEU A 252 -20.59 -6.54 -9.43
C LEU A 252 -20.11 -5.98 -10.77
N CYS A 253 -18.87 -6.30 -11.17
CA CYS A 253 -18.30 -5.80 -12.41
C CYS A 253 -18.06 -6.94 -13.40
N VAL A 254 -18.50 -6.74 -14.64
CA VAL A 254 -18.32 -7.67 -15.76
C VAL A 254 -17.46 -7.05 -16.86
N GLY A 255 -16.73 -7.87 -17.60
CA GLY A 255 -16.04 -7.43 -18.82
C GLY A 255 -17.05 -7.34 -19.97
N PRO A 256 -17.26 -6.18 -20.59
CA PRO A 256 -18.36 -5.99 -21.57
C PRO A 256 -18.25 -6.91 -22.80
N LYS A 257 -17.04 -7.39 -23.13
CA LYS A 257 -16.74 -8.25 -24.27
C LYS A 257 -16.52 -9.72 -23.88
N ILE A 258 -16.66 -10.06 -22.60
CA ILE A 258 -16.52 -11.42 -22.11
C ILE A 258 -17.87 -12.14 -22.28
N ASP A 259 -17.81 -13.41 -22.70
CA ASP A 259 -18.98 -14.30 -22.80
C ASP A 259 -19.26 -14.94 -21.44
N TYR A 260 -20.52 -14.90 -21.03
CA TYR A 260 -21.03 -15.44 -19.77
C TYR A 260 -22.09 -16.51 -20.04
N ALA A 261 -22.05 -17.57 -19.26
CA ALA A 261 -23.01 -18.67 -19.34
C ALA A 261 -23.93 -18.66 -18.10
N ALA A 262 -25.22 -18.85 -18.35
CA ALA A 262 -26.19 -19.21 -17.31
C ALA A 262 -26.22 -20.73 -17.19
N VAL A 263 -25.94 -21.24 -15.99
CA VAL A 263 -25.79 -22.69 -15.72
C VAL A 263 -26.81 -23.13 -14.70
N GLN A 264 -27.63 -24.09 -15.00
CA GLN A 264 -28.46 -24.80 -14.03
C GLN A 264 -27.65 -25.95 -13.39
N SER A 265 -27.71 -26.02 -12.06
CA SER A 265 -27.03 -27.01 -11.26
C SER A 265 -27.60 -27.01 -9.83
N PHE A 266 -26.82 -27.53 -8.88
CA PHE A 266 -27.13 -27.52 -7.44
C PHE A 266 -25.98 -26.92 -6.64
N ASN A 267 -26.31 -26.22 -5.55
CA ASN A 267 -25.29 -25.74 -4.64
C ASN A 267 -24.57 -26.94 -3.98
N PRO A 268 -23.22 -26.96 -4.03
CA PRO A 268 -22.45 -28.11 -3.52
C PRO A 268 -22.61 -28.38 -2.01
N TYR A 269 -22.97 -27.36 -1.22
CA TYR A 269 -23.11 -27.48 0.22
C TYR A 269 -24.52 -27.81 0.67
N THR A 270 -25.51 -27.14 0.09
CA THR A 270 -26.89 -27.26 0.52
C THR A 270 -27.67 -28.30 -0.29
N GLY A 271 -27.26 -28.56 -1.53
CA GLY A 271 -28.00 -29.42 -2.49
C GLY A 271 -29.22 -28.71 -3.09
N GLU A 272 -29.42 -27.44 -2.83
CA GLU A 272 -30.50 -26.63 -3.40
C GLU A 272 -30.28 -26.42 -4.90
N PRO A 273 -31.36 -26.47 -5.72
CA PRO A 273 -31.26 -26.15 -7.14
C PRO A 273 -30.95 -24.67 -7.32
N ILE A 274 -30.01 -24.38 -8.22
CA ILE A 274 -29.57 -23.00 -8.52
C ILE A 274 -29.42 -22.80 -10.02
N THR A 275 -29.59 -21.53 -10.45
CA THR A 275 -29.09 -21.06 -11.74
C THR A 275 -28.04 -20.02 -11.47
N VAL A 276 -26.82 -20.20 -11.99
CA VAL A 276 -25.70 -19.28 -11.73
C VAL A 276 -25.14 -18.73 -13.02
N ILE A 277 -24.70 -17.46 -12.99
CA ILE A 277 -24.06 -16.77 -14.11
C ILE A 277 -22.59 -16.56 -13.77
N LEU A 278 -21.70 -17.00 -14.67
CA LEU A 278 -20.25 -16.80 -14.62
C LEU A 278 -19.67 -16.78 -16.04
N ALA A 279 -18.41 -16.36 -16.20
CA ALA A 279 -17.77 -16.38 -17.52
C ALA A 279 -17.70 -17.80 -18.09
N GLU A 280 -18.06 -17.98 -19.37
CA GLU A 280 -18.06 -19.27 -20.05
C GLU A 280 -16.68 -19.95 -20.00
N ALA A 281 -15.60 -19.17 -20.14
CA ALA A 281 -14.22 -19.66 -20.04
C ALA A 281 -13.88 -20.24 -18.64
N ARG A 282 -14.69 -19.97 -17.62
CA ARG A 282 -14.47 -20.44 -16.24
C ARG A 282 -15.31 -21.65 -15.84
N LEU A 283 -16.15 -22.17 -16.72
CA LEU A 283 -17.05 -23.28 -16.40
C LEU A 283 -16.30 -24.49 -15.81
N ASN A 284 -15.21 -24.91 -16.43
CA ASN A 284 -14.44 -26.09 -16.00
C ASN A 284 -13.70 -25.90 -14.65
N ALA A 285 -13.57 -24.67 -14.13
CA ALA A 285 -13.01 -24.40 -12.81
C ALA A 285 -14.04 -24.60 -11.67
N TYR A 286 -15.32 -24.60 -12.02
CA TYR A 286 -16.42 -24.68 -11.07
C TYR A 286 -17.30 -25.94 -11.23
N PHE A 287 -17.37 -26.51 -12.43
CA PHE A 287 -18.23 -27.64 -12.74
C PHE A 287 -17.41 -28.80 -13.29
N ASN A 288 -17.68 -29.98 -12.77
CA ASN A 288 -17.02 -31.19 -13.23
C ASN A 288 -17.60 -31.63 -14.59
N GLU A 289 -16.75 -31.88 -15.59
CA GLU A 289 -17.15 -32.28 -16.93
C GLU A 289 -18.02 -33.57 -16.92
N ALA A 290 -17.79 -34.49 -15.98
CA ALA A 290 -18.62 -35.71 -15.83
C ALA A 290 -20.08 -35.44 -15.46
N GLY A 291 -20.40 -34.21 -14.98
CA GLY A 291 -21.77 -33.79 -14.66
C GLY A 291 -22.46 -33.04 -15.79
N LYS A 292 -21.74 -32.75 -16.88
CA LYS A 292 -22.26 -31.97 -17.99
C LYS A 292 -23.42 -32.68 -18.69
N ASP A 293 -24.51 -31.93 -18.89
CA ASP A 293 -25.73 -32.42 -19.58
C ASP A 293 -26.36 -33.68 -18.98
N VAL A 294 -25.94 -34.06 -17.76
CA VAL A 294 -26.62 -35.13 -17.01
C VAL A 294 -27.99 -34.64 -16.54
N ASP A 295 -29.00 -35.53 -16.55
CA ASP A 295 -30.35 -35.17 -16.11
C ASP A 295 -30.35 -34.67 -14.66
N LEU A 296 -30.72 -33.40 -14.47
CA LEU A 296 -30.79 -32.76 -13.17
C LEU A 296 -31.71 -33.47 -12.18
N SER A 297 -32.76 -34.18 -12.68
CA SER A 297 -33.70 -34.89 -11.83
C SER A 297 -33.09 -36.11 -11.12
N THR A 298 -31.93 -36.59 -11.59
CA THR A 298 -31.23 -37.74 -11.01
C THR A 298 -30.39 -37.38 -9.77
N TYR A 299 -30.12 -36.09 -9.53
CA TYR A 299 -29.27 -35.64 -8.44
C TYR A 299 -29.87 -35.89 -7.05
N LYS A 300 -29.04 -36.39 -6.17
CA LYS A 300 -29.33 -36.51 -4.74
C LYS A 300 -28.27 -35.76 -3.93
N LYS A 301 -28.69 -35.03 -2.93
CA LYS A 301 -27.76 -34.32 -2.03
C LYS A 301 -26.69 -35.26 -1.48
N GLY A 302 -25.43 -34.93 -1.73
CA GLY A 302 -24.27 -35.73 -1.34
C GLY A 302 -23.63 -36.53 -2.46
N ASP A 303 -24.23 -36.56 -3.66
CA ASP A 303 -23.59 -37.15 -4.83
C ASP A 303 -22.29 -36.44 -5.17
N LYS A 304 -21.24 -37.20 -5.50
CA LYS A 304 -19.91 -36.68 -5.84
C LYS A 304 -19.88 -35.89 -7.15
N ILE A 305 -20.74 -36.28 -8.09
CA ILE A 305 -20.88 -35.65 -9.41
C ILE A 305 -22.18 -34.86 -9.38
N ILE A 306 -22.07 -33.55 -9.43
CA ILE A 306 -23.23 -32.66 -9.47
C ILE A 306 -23.56 -32.40 -10.94
N PRO A 307 -24.78 -32.70 -11.39
CA PRO A 307 -25.18 -32.46 -12.78
C PRO A 307 -25.34 -30.97 -13.05
N TRP A 308 -24.99 -30.56 -14.26
CA TRP A 308 -25.11 -29.18 -14.71
C TRP A 308 -25.33 -29.08 -16.21
N LYS A 309 -25.97 -28.00 -16.64
CA LYS A 309 -26.16 -27.68 -18.05
C LYS A 309 -26.14 -26.17 -18.28
N VAL A 310 -25.57 -25.73 -19.40
CA VAL A 310 -25.71 -24.37 -19.89
C VAL A 310 -27.10 -24.19 -20.48
N ILE A 311 -27.82 -23.16 -20.07
CA ILE A 311 -29.19 -22.88 -20.52
C ILE A 311 -29.29 -21.59 -21.35
N ALA A 312 -28.33 -20.69 -21.23
CA ALA A 312 -28.24 -19.45 -22.02
C ALA A 312 -26.82 -18.89 -21.97
N ASN A 313 -26.48 -18.09 -22.99
CA ASN A 313 -25.22 -17.33 -23.06
C ASN A 313 -25.53 -15.84 -23.25
N TYR A 314 -24.67 -14.97 -22.69
CA TYR A 314 -24.77 -13.53 -22.73
C TYR A 314 -23.38 -12.91 -22.87
N THR A 315 -23.31 -11.78 -23.52
CA THR A 315 -22.13 -10.90 -23.40
C THR A 315 -22.21 -10.12 -22.10
N GLY A 316 -21.06 -9.69 -21.56
CA GLY A 316 -21.07 -8.86 -20.34
C GLY A 316 -21.88 -7.58 -20.50
N ALA A 317 -21.90 -6.98 -21.71
CA ALA A 317 -22.70 -5.79 -21.99
C ALA A 317 -24.21 -6.01 -21.76
N GLU A 318 -24.72 -7.22 -22.01
CA GLU A 318 -26.14 -7.58 -21.79
C GLU A 318 -26.50 -7.79 -20.32
N LEU A 319 -25.48 -7.94 -19.44
CA LEU A 319 -25.67 -8.15 -18.00
C LEU A 319 -25.63 -6.84 -17.19
N VAL A 320 -25.20 -5.72 -17.80
CA VAL A 320 -25.12 -4.41 -17.13
C VAL A 320 -26.51 -3.97 -16.67
N ASP A 321 -26.54 -3.26 -15.52
CA ASP A 321 -27.72 -2.72 -14.82
C ASP A 321 -28.69 -3.76 -14.25
N ILE A 322 -28.39 -5.05 -14.33
CA ILE A 322 -29.18 -6.07 -13.63
C ILE A 322 -28.93 -5.93 -12.12
N ALA A 323 -30.00 -5.74 -11.36
CA ALA A 323 -29.95 -5.58 -9.91
C ALA A 323 -29.90 -6.94 -9.20
N TYR A 324 -29.20 -6.98 -8.07
CA TYR A 324 -29.13 -8.14 -7.18
C TYR A 324 -29.44 -7.75 -5.72
N HIS A 325 -29.75 -8.72 -4.87
CA HIS A 325 -29.93 -8.52 -3.45
C HIS A 325 -28.57 -8.39 -2.75
N GLN A 326 -28.46 -7.45 -1.81
CA GLN A 326 -27.26 -7.30 -0.99
C GLN A 326 -26.89 -8.64 -0.36
N LEU A 327 -25.64 -9.09 -0.54
CA LEU A 327 -25.17 -10.39 -0.08
C LEU A 327 -25.16 -10.49 1.45
N LEU A 328 -24.55 -9.48 2.09
CA LEU A 328 -24.47 -9.30 3.54
C LEU A 328 -25.21 -8.02 3.92
N PRO A 329 -26.49 -8.09 4.31
CA PRO A 329 -27.31 -6.91 4.58
C PRO A 329 -27.02 -6.34 5.97
N PHE A 330 -25.75 -6.01 6.23
CA PHE A 330 -25.28 -5.47 7.50
C PHE A 330 -25.57 -3.97 7.61
N ILE A 331 -25.35 -3.26 6.51
CA ILE A 331 -25.48 -1.80 6.44
C ILE A 331 -26.22 -1.46 5.14
N SER A 332 -27.33 -0.76 5.25
CA SER A 332 -28.04 -0.25 4.08
C SER A 332 -27.31 0.96 3.49
N PRO A 333 -27.22 1.08 2.15
CA PRO A 333 -26.63 2.26 1.52
C PRO A 333 -27.45 3.51 1.86
N MET A 334 -26.75 4.65 2.05
CA MET A 334 -27.40 5.94 2.26
C MET A 334 -27.86 6.60 0.95
N GLU A 335 -27.28 6.18 -0.17
CA GLU A 335 -27.57 6.69 -1.51
C GLU A 335 -28.07 5.56 -2.41
N ASP A 336 -28.87 5.93 -3.42
CA ASP A 336 -29.36 5.00 -4.44
C ASP A 336 -28.27 4.63 -5.45
N GLY A 337 -28.45 3.49 -6.14
CA GLY A 337 -27.56 3.08 -7.23
C GLY A 337 -26.62 1.92 -6.89
N ALA A 338 -26.62 1.43 -5.65
CA ALA A 338 -25.88 0.23 -5.27
C ALA A 338 -26.58 -1.07 -5.75
N PHE A 339 -25.86 -2.19 -5.65
CA PHE A 339 -26.31 -3.58 -5.88
C PHE A 339 -26.80 -3.85 -7.30
N ARG A 340 -26.05 -3.40 -8.29
CA ARG A 340 -26.24 -3.70 -9.70
C ARG A 340 -24.95 -4.10 -10.39
N VAL A 341 -25.09 -4.74 -11.53
CA VAL A 341 -23.95 -5.09 -12.39
C VAL A 341 -23.48 -3.86 -13.15
N ILE A 342 -22.18 -3.61 -13.15
CA ILE A 342 -21.51 -2.55 -13.92
C ILE A 342 -20.46 -3.14 -14.85
N SER A 343 -19.92 -2.39 -15.79
CA SER A 343 -18.89 -2.85 -16.72
C SER A 343 -17.52 -2.25 -16.42
N GLY A 344 -16.45 -3.05 -16.64
CA GLY A 344 -15.07 -2.63 -16.52
C GLY A 344 -14.14 -3.42 -17.42
N ASP A 345 -13.28 -2.73 -18.17
CA ASP A 345 -12.37 -3.36 -19.14
C ASP A 345 -11.22 -4.14 -18.49
N TYR A 346 -11.01 -3.99 -17.17
CA TYR A 346 -9.97 -4.71 -16.41
C TYR A 346 -10.38 -6.12 -15.97
N VAL A 347 -11.64 -6.49 -16.13
CA VAL A 347 -12.11 -7.85 -15.78
C VAL A 347 -11.47 -8.86 -16.71
N THR A 348 -10.89 -9.91 -16.12
CA THR A 348 -10.25 -11.04 -16.83
C THR A 348 -10.95 -12.36 -16.54
N THR A 349 -10.58 -13.39 -17.30
CA THR A 349 -11.03 -14.78 -17.09
C THR A 349 -9.87 -15.70 -16.69
N GLU A 350 -8.75 -15.15 -16.27
CA GLU A 350 -7.59 -15.93 -15.84
C GLU A 350 -7.85 -16.62 -14.50
N ASP A 351 -8.46 -15.88 -13.55
CA ASP A 351 -8.84 -16.36 -12.23
C ASP A 351 -10.30 -16.03 -11.91
N GLY A 352 -10.79 -16.58 -10.79
CA GLY A 352 -12.14 -16.32 -10.29
C GLY A 352 -13.24 -16.79 -11.24
N THR A 353 -14.34 -16.06 -11.29
CA THR A 353 -15.54 -16.37 -12.05
C THR A 353 -15.71 -15.52 -13.31
N GLY A 354 -14.82 -14.54 -13.55
CA GLY A 354 -15.01 -13.52 -14.58
C GLY A 354 -16.03 -12.43 -14.19
N ILE A 355 -16.53 -12.44 -12.96
CA ILE A 355 -17.33 -11.38 -12.35
C ILE A 355 -16.59 -10.92 -11.08
N VAL A 356 -16.30 -9.63 -10.99
CA VAL A 356 -15.55 -9.04 -9.88
C VAL A 356 -16.51 -8.39 -8.89
N HIS A 357 -16.38 -8.72 -7.62
CA HIS A 357 -17.04 -8.03 -6.53
C HIS A 357 -16.39 -6.65 -6.31
N ILE A 358 -17.19 -5.60 -6.18
CA ILE A 358 -16.73 -4.21 -6.06
C ILE A 358 -16.98 -3.69 -4.66
N ALA A 359 -15.89 -3.30 -3.98
CA ALA A 359 -15.90 -2.64 -2.68
C ALA A 359 -15.10 -1.32 -2.76
N PRO A 360 -15.72 -0.19 -3.13
CA PRO A 360 -15.03 1.05 -3.51
C PRO A 360 -14.11 1.63 -2.42
N ASN A 361 -14.35 1.31 -1.16
CA ASN A 361 -13.51 1.77 -0.05
C ASN A 361 -12.22 0.97 0.15
N PHE A 362 -12.07 -0.19 -0.52
CA PHE A 362 -10.98 -1.13 -0.28
C PHE A 362 -10.21 -1.55 -1.54
N GLY A 363 -10.57 -1.00 -2.71
CA GLY A 363 -9.90 -1.19 -3.98
C GLY A 363 -9.81 0.10 -4.79
N ALA A 364 -8.63 0.44 -5.31
CA ALA A 364 -8.44 1.65 -6.12
C ALA A 364 -9.19 1.54 -7.47
N ASP A 365 -9.11 0.39 -8.12
CA ASP A 365 -9.84 0.11 -9.36
C ASP A 365 -11.36 0.04 -9.11
N ASP A 366 -11.77 -0.54 -7.97
CA ASP A 366 -13.15 -0.59 -7.53
C ASP A 366 -13.73 0.81 -7.35
N ALA A 367 -12.99 1.71 -6.67
CA ALA A 367 -13.40 3.10 -6.49
C ALA A 367 -13.55 3.85 -7.83
N LEU A 368 -12.63 3.59 -8.77
CA LEU A 368 -12.65 4.23 -10.09
C LEU A 368 -13.85 3.78 -10.93
N VAL A 369 -14.07 2.47 -11.01
CA VAL A 369 -15.16 1.91 -11.84
C VAL A 369 -16.53 2.22 -11.23
N ALA A 370 -16.66 2.14 -9.91
CA ALA A 370 -17.89 2.49 -9.19
C ALA A 370 -18.25 3.97 -9.41
N ARG A 371 -17.28 4.89 -9.27
CA ARG A 371 -17.48 6.32 -9.52
C ARG A 371 -17.93 6.60 -10.96
N LYS A 372 -17.31 5.96 -11.96
CA LYS A 372 -17.70 6.10 -13.37
C LYS A 372 -19.13 5.62 -13.62
N ALA A 373 -19.55 4.59 -12.90
CA ALA A 373 -20.87 4.01 -13.02
C ALA A 373 -21.93 4.71 -12.12
N GLY A 374 -21.54 5.68 -11.27
CA GLY A 374 -22.46 6.31 -10.31
C GLY A 374 -22.94 5.35 -9.22
N VAL A 375 -22.07 4.43 -8.77
CA VAL A 375 -22.34 3.50 -7.67
C VAL A 375 -21.70 4.04 -6.40
N PRO A 376 -22.51 4.29 -5.33
CA PRO A 376 -21.97 4.78 -4.06
C PRO A 376 -21.22 3.67 -3.29
N PRO A 377 -20.23 4.05 -2.46
CA PRO A 377 -19.64 3.13 -1.49
C PRO A 377 -20.62 2.83 -0.34
N ILE A 378 -20.46 1.70 0.32
CA ILE A 378 -21.10 1.43 1.61
C ILE A 378 -20.25 2.09 2.70
N VAL A 379 -20.83 3.01 3.44
CA VAL A 379 -20.17 3.78 4.51
C VAL A 379 -20.95 3.74 5.80
N LEU A 380 -20.25 3.98 6.91
CA LEU A 380 -20.79 4.20 8.26
C LEU A 380 -20.69 5.68 8.62
N VAL A 381 -21.47 6.13 9.60
CA VAL A 381 -21.31 7.46 10.20
C VAL A 381 -20.82 7.30 11.64
N ASP A 382 -19.69 7.91 11.96
CA ASP A 382 -19.12 7.89 13.31
C ASP A 382 -19.83 8.89 14.26
N LYS A 383 -19.57 8.82 15.57
CA LYS A 383 -20.13 9.74 16.58
C LYS A 383 -19.85 11.24 16.31
N LYS A 384 -18.92 11.55 15.44
CA LYS A 384 -18.58 12.92 15.04
C LYS A 384 -19.33 13.37 13.79
N GLY A 385 -20.20 12.50 13.24
CA GLY A 385 -20.95 12.76 12.02
C GLY A 385 -20.13 12.62 10.73
N ALA A 386 -18.95 11.99 10.79
CA ALA A 386 -18.13 11.78 9.61
C ALA A 386 -18.37 10.41 8.99
N GLU A 387 -18.45 10.38 7.66
CA GLU A 387 -18.51 9.13 6.89
C GLU A 387 -17.21 8.36 7.01
N ARG A 388 -17.32 7.05 7.24
CA ARG A 388 -16.21 6.11 7.41
C ARG A 388 -16.46 4.84 6.60
N PRO A 389 -15.40 4.16 6.13
CA PRO A 389 -15.53 2.80 5.64
C PRO A 389 -15.94 1.86 6.79
N VAL A 390 -16.35 0.64 6.46
CA VAL A 390 -16.81 -0.36 7.46
C VAL A 390 -15.70 -0.84 8.41
N VAL A 391 -14.45 -0.57 8.08
CA VAL A 391 -13.24 -0.91 8.86
C VAL A 391 -12.64 0.39 9.40
N ASP A 392 -12.17 0.37 10.64
CA ASP A 392 -11.49 1.49 11.28
C ASP A 392 -9.98 1.55 10.92
N LEU A 393 -9.29 2.56 11.44
CA LEU A 393 -7.85 2.74 11.21
C LEU A 393 -6.97 1.70 11.93
N GLU A 394 -7.52 0.93 12.85
CA GLU A 394 -6.83 -0.18 13.51
C GLU A 394 -6.99 -1.50 12.73
N GLY A 395 -7.82 -1.52 11.69
CA GLY A 395 -8.12 -2.70 10.89
C GLY A 395 -9.21 -3.58 11.50
N LYS A 396 -10.14 -3.01 12.26
CA LYS A 396 -11.32 -3.67 12.83
C LYS A 396 -12.60 -3.22 12.14
N TYR A 397 -13.59 -4.07 12.09
CA TYR A 397 -14.95 -3.60 11.85
C TYR A 397 -15.35 -2.65 12.99
N PHE A 398 -15.96 -1.51 12.62
CA PHE A 398 -16.39 -0.51 13.61
C PHE A 398 -17.28 -1.15 14.67
N LYS A 399 -17.03 -0.79 15.92
CA LYS A 399 -17.92 -1.16 17.01
C LYS A 399 -19.20 -0.33 16.94
N VAL A 400 -20.32 -0.92 17.35
CA VAL A 400 -21.62 -0.23 17.34
C VAL A 400 -21.58 1.03 18.20
N GLU A 401 -20.91 0.96 19.35
CA GLU A 401 -20.76 2.08 20.27
C GLU A 401 -19.95 3.26 19.73
N ASP A 402 -19.20 3.11 18.64
CA ASP A 402 -18.42 4.18 18.02
C ASP A 402 -19.17 4.89 16.88
N LEU A 403 -20.36 4.42 16.55
CA LEU A 403 -21.21 4.94 15.50
C LEU A 403 -22.24 5.95 16.03
N ASP A 404 -22.72 6.80 15.11
CA ASP A 404 -23.85 7.70 15.36
C ASP A 404 -25.14 6.91 15.62
N ALA A 405 -25.87 7.26 16.68
CA ALA A 405 -27.05 6.50 17.10
C ALA A 405 -28.23 6.59 16.10
N ASP A 406 -28.41 7.74 15.46
CA ASP A 406 -29.47 7.93 14.46
C ASP A 406 -29.15 7.16 13.18
N PHE A 407 -27.87 7.13 12.77
CA PHE A 407 -27.39 6.30 11.68
C PHE A 407 -27.63 4.83 11.96
N VAL A 408 -27.22 4.35 13.14
CA VAL A 408 -27.38 2.95 13.55
C VAL A 408 -28.86 2.55 13.48
N SER A 409 -29.77 3.38 14.00
CA SER A 409 -31.20 3.07 14.01
C SER A 409 -31.83 2.95 12.63
N LYS A 410 -31.29 3.66 11.62
CA LYS A 410 -31.87 3.74 10.26
C LYS A 410 -31.22 2.79 9.26
N TYR A 411 -29.91 2.57 9.38
CA TYR A 411 -29.13 1.95 8.32
C TYR A 411 -28.38 0.67 8.72
N VAL A 412 -28.25 0.37 10.03
CA VAL A 412 -27.49 -0.79 10.51
C VAL A 412 -28.42 -1.91 10.95
N ASN A 413 -28.23 -3.09 10.38
CA ASN A 413 -28.83 -4.32 10.86
C ASN A 413 -28.05 -4.80 12.10
N LEU A 414 -28.45 -4.32 13.28
CA LEU A 414 -27.75 -4.57 14.53
C LEU A 414 -27.48 -6.05 14.83
N PRO A 415 -28.47 -6.98 14.70
CA PRO A 415 -28.24 -8.39 14.94
C PRO A 415 -27.11 -8.98 14.08
N GLU A 416 -27.05 -8.58 12.83
CA GLU A 416 -26.06 -9.08 11.89
C GLU A 416 -24.68 -8.41 12.05
N TRP A 417 -24.68 -7.08 12.18
CA TRP A 417 -23.42 -6.34 12.36
C TRP A 417 -22.72 -6.69 13.67
N SER A 418 -23.48 -6.86 14.76
CA SER A 418 -22.91 -7.16 16.10
C SER A 418 -22.16 -8.50 16.16
N LYS A 419 -22.41 -9.43 15.24
CA LYS A 419 -21.66 -10.69 15.16
C LYS A 419 -20.16 -10.46 14.87
N TYR A 420 -19.84 -9.37 14.18
CA TYR A 420 -18.51 -9.09 13.64
C TYR A 420 -17.90 -7.77 14.13
N ALA A 421 -18.71 -6.87 14.70
CA ALA A 421 -18.26 -5.57 15.22
C ALA A 421 -17.06 -5.71 16.17
N GLY A 422 -16.04 -4.90 15.98
CA GLY A 422 -14.81 -4.92 16.78
C GLY A 422 -13.80 -6.03 16.43
N ARG A 423 -14.12 -6.93 15.49
CA ARG A 423 -13.17 -7.97 15.04
C ARG A 423 -12.19 -7.41 14.01
N TYR A 424 -10.95 -7.85 14.10
CA TYR A 424 -9.91 -7.55 13.10
C TYR A 424 -10.18 -8.24 11.77
N VAL A 425 -9.96 -7.54 10.67
CA VAL A 425 -10.08 -8.11 9.31
C VAL A 425 -8.90 -9.03 8.97
N LYS A 426 -7.80 -8.89 9.67
CA LYS A 426 -6.64 -9.80 9.64
C LYS A 426 -6.17 -10.06 11.07
N ASN A 427 -6.07 -11.33 11.48
CA ASN A 427 -5.58 -11.71 12.83
C ASN A 427 -4.20 -11.14 13.11
N ALA A 428 -3.36 -10.97 12.09
CA ALA A 428 -2.03 -10.38 12.22
C ALA A 428 -2.00 -8.97 12.85
N TYR A 429 -3.12 -8.25 12.94
CA TYR A 429 -3.18 -6.94 13.61
C TYR A 429 -3.31 -7.04 15.14
N ASP A 430 -3.63 -8.22 15.67
CA ASP A 430 -3.72 -8.50 17.09
C ASP A 430 -2.61 -9.47 17.49
N ASP A 431 -1.67 -9.02 18.32
CA ASP A 431 -0.54 -9.83 18.78
C ASP A 431 -0.95 -10.93 19.78
N THR A 432 -2.21 -10.93 20.24
CA THR A 432 -2.77 -11.99 21.10
C THR A 432 -3.34 -13.17 20.31
N LEU A 433 -3.58 -12.99 18.98
CA LEU A 433 -4.09 -14.01 18.08
C LEU A 433 -2.96 -14.74 17.35
N THR A 434 -3.24 -15.98 16.98
CA THR A 434 -2.33 -16.88 16.26
C THR A 434 -2.96 -17.38 14.98
N ASP A 435 -2.20 -18.08 14.15
CA ASP A 435 -2.70 -18.72 12.92
C ASP A 435 -3.73 -19.84 13.19
N ALA A 436 -3.85 -20.30 14.44
CA ALA A 436 -4.85 -21.29 14.85
C ALA A 436 -6.22 -20.68 15.17
N ASP A 437 -6.26 -19.37 15.40
CA ASP A 437 -7.49 -18.67 15.74
C ASP A 437 -8.34 -18.41 14.49
N GLU A 438 -9.66 -18.53 14.66
CA GLU A 438 -10.61 -18.32 13.58
C GLU A 438 -10.56 -16.88 13.06
N THR A 439 -10.29 -16.74 11.77
CA THR A 439 -10.26 -15.43 11.13
C THR A 439 -11.69 -14.93 10.83
N LEU A 440 -11.85 -13.61 10.69
CA LEU A 440 -13.11 -13.01 10.24
C LEU A 440 -13.57 -13.57 8.89
N ASP A 441 -12.63 -13.80 7.97
CA ASP A 441 -12.91 -14.40 6.66
C ASP A 441 -13.55 -15.79 6.78
N VAL A 442 -13.07 -16.63 7.69
CA VAL A 442 -13.64 -17.96 7.95
C VAL A 442 -15.07 -17.85 8.48
N SER A 443 -15.30 -16.99 9.49
CA SER A 443 -16.63 -16.80 10.08
C SER A 443 -17.65 -16.35 9.00
N ILE A 444 -17.30 -15.34 8.19
CA ILE A 444 -18.16 -14.86 7.09
C ILE A 444 -18.42 -15.98 6.08
N CYS A 445 -17.41 -16.75 5.69
CA CYS A 445 -17.57 -17.87 4.76
C CYS A 445 -18.50 -18.94 5.30
N MET A 446 -18.44 -19.23 6.60
CA MET A 446 -19.31 -20.23 7.23
C MET A 446 -20.76 -19.78 7.28
N ASP A 447 -21.02 -18.49 7.57
CA ASP A 447 -22.38 -17.93 7.54
C ASP A 447 -22.95 -17.91 6.12
N LEU A 448 -22.16 -17.49 5.11
CA LEU A 448 -22.56 -17.56 3.70
C LEU A 448 -22.90 -18.99 3.27
N LYS A 449 -22.14 -19.98 3.74
CA LYS A 449 -22.39 -21.39 3.49
C LYS A 449 -23.72 -21.84 4.11
N ALA A 450 -23.98 -21.46 5.35
CA ALA A 450 -25.21 -21.82 6.06
C ALA A 450 -26.45 -21.20 5.40
N GLU A 451 -26.33 -20.00 4.82
CA GLU A 451 -27.39 -19.26 4.16
C GLU A 451 -27.57 -19.57 2.66
N ASN A 452 -26.94 -20.61 2.12
CA ASN A 452 -26.93 -20.93 0.68
C ASN A 452 -26.40 -19.79 -0.22
N LYS A 453 -25.48 -18.97 0.30
CA LYS A 453 -24.86 -17.83 -0.40
C LYS A 453 -23.40 -18.09 -0.83
N ALA A 454 -22.81 -19.22 -0.41
CA ALA A 454 -21.50 -19.67 -0.87
C ALA A 454 -21.62 -20.84 -1.85
N PHE A 455 -20.92 -20.74 -2.98
CA PHE A 455 -20.79 -21.85 -3.94
C PHE A 455 -19.53 -22.68 -3.67
N LYS A 456 -18.39 -22.02 -3.39
CA LYS A 456 -17.11 -22.69 -3.12
C LYS A 456 -16.32 -21.90 -2.08
N ILE A 457 -15.79 -22.60 -1.08
CA ILE A 457 -14.88 -22.05 -0.06
C ILE A 457 -13.61 -22.88 -0.11
N GLU A 458 -12.47 -22.22 -0.24
CA GLU A 458 -11.19 -22.91 -0.33
C GLU A 458 -10.05 -22.08 0.27
N LYS A 459 -8.93 -22.73 0.58
CA LYS A 459 -7.69 -22.04 0.92
C LYS A 459 -6.92 -21.76 -0.37
N HIS A 460 -6.57 -20.50 -0.58
CA HIS A 460 -5.86 -20.05 -1.77
C HIS A 460 -4.57 -19.35 -1.37
N VAL A 461 -3.48 -19.65 -2.10
CA VAL A 461 -2.20 -18.97 -1.91
C VAL A 461 -2.10 -17.84 -2.93
N HIS A 462 -1.90 -16.65 -2.45
CA HIS A 462 -1.76 -15.46 -3.30
C HIS A 462 -0.75 -14.46 -2.72
N SER A 463 -0.23 -13.60 -3.56
CA SER A 463 0.69 -12.54 -3.17
C SER A 463 -0.06 -11.41 -2.46
N TYR A 464 0.37 -11.03 -1.25
CA TYR A 464 -0.27 -10.01 -0.43
C TYR A 464 0.75 -8.98 0.09
N PRO A 465 0.44 -7.66 0.03
CA PRO A 465 1.36 -6.62 0.46
C PRO A 465 1.48 -6.54 1.98
N HIS A 466 2.71 -6.38 2.47
CA HIS A 466 3.05 -6.17 3.86
C HIS A 466 3.84 -4.87 4.04
N CYS A 467 3.66 -4.23 5.17
CA CYS A 467 4.43 -3.04 5.53
C CYS A 467 5.89 -3.42 5.79
N TRP A 468 6.81 -2.78 5.07
CA TRP A 468 8.24 -3.05 5.13
C TRP A 468 8.89 -2.84 6.51
N ARG A 469 8.21 -2.15 7.43
CA ARG A 469 8.70 -1.86 8.79
C ARG A 469 8.05 -2.68 9.87
N THR A 470 6.76 -2.98 9.74
CA THR A 470 6.01 -3.70 10.79
C THR A 470 5.85 -5.18 10.48
N ASP A 471 6.16 -5.58 9.25
CA ASP A 471 5.93 -6.94 8.73
C ASP A 471 4.45 -7.39 8.76
N LYS A 472 3.52 -6.46 9.07
CA LYS A 472 2.08 -6.71 9.12
C LYS A 472 1.43 -6.45 7.76
N PRO A 473 0.30 -7.12 7.45
CA PRO A 473 -0.45 -6.88 6.21
C PRO A 473 -0.85 -5.42 6.03
N VAL A 474 -1.03 -5.00 4.78
CA VAL A 474 -1.48 -3.66 4.39
C VAL A 474 -2.94 -3.73 3.97
N LEU A 475 -3.72 -2.71 4.29
CA LEU A 475 -5.06 -2.49 3.73
C LEU A 475 -5.00 -1.44 2.64
N TYR A 476 -5.85 -1.55 1.63
CA TYR A 476 -6.21 -0.39 0.80
C TYR A 476 -7.33 0.35 1.53
N TYR A 477 -7.14 1.66 1.74
CA TYR A 477 -7.99 2.44 2.63
C TYR A 477 -8.19 3.87 2.12
N PRO A 478 -9.39 4.45 2.24
CA PRO A 478 -9.66 5.82 1.83
C PRO A 478 -9.06 6.81 2.84
N LEU A 479 -8.16 7.64 2.37
CA LEU A 479 -7.52 8.68 3.19
C LEU A 479 -7.50 10.04 2.46
N ASP A 480 -7.81 11.09 3.19
CA ASP A 480 -7.51 12.45 2.79
C ASP A 480 -6.00 12.67 2.77
N SER A 481 -5.50 13.23 1.69
CA SER A 481 -4.06 13.44 1.53
C SER A 481 -3.77 14.67 0.68
N TRP A 482 -2.58 15.24 0.85
CA TRP A 482 -2.02 16.22 -0.05
C TRP A 482 -1.23 15.52 -1.16
N PHE A 483 -1.46 15.96 -2.38
CA PHE A 483 -0.85 15.38 -3.59
C PHE A 483 -0.11 16.44 -4.39
N ILE A 484 1.03 16.05 -4.97
CA ILE A 484 1.63 16.79 -6.09
C ILE A 484 1.13 16.14 -7.40
N ARG A 485 0.57 16.97 -8.29
CA ARG A 485 0.10 16.56 -9.63
C ARG A 485 1.27 16.26 -10.56
N SER A 486 2.04 15.23 -10.20
CA SER A 486 3.24 14.81 -10.94
C SER A 486 2.89 14.36 -12.36
N THR A 487 1.71 13.76 -12.53
CA THR A 487 1.20 13.30 -13.85
C THR A 487 1.11 14.42 -14.87
N ALA A 488 0.86 15.68 -14.44
CA ALA A 488 0.82 16.84 -15.33
C ALA A 488 2.17 17.15 -16.00
N LYS A 489 3.27 16.59 -15.52
CA LYS A 489 4.62 16.77 -16.07
C LYS A 489 5.28 15.45 -16.48
N LYS A 490 4.55 14.35 -16.44
CA LYS A 490 5.02 12.98 -16.69
C LYS A 490 5.82 12.88 -18.00
N GLU A 491 5.24 13.28 -19.10
CA GLU A 491 5.88 13.21 -20.42
C GLU A 491 7.18 14.02 -20.45
N ARG A 492 7.16 15.24 -19.90
CA ARG A 492 8.35 16.08 -19.85
C ARG A 492 9.45 15.50 -18.96
N MET A 493 9.10 14.88 -17.83
CA MET A 493 10.07 14.20 -16.97
C MET A 493 10.65 12.97 -17.69
N PHE A 494 9.84 12.22 -18.41
CA PHE A 494 10.31 11.08 -19.19
C PHE A 494 11.30 11.51 -20.30
N GLU A 495 11.01 12.59 -21.02
CA GLU A 495 11.92 13.17 -22.02
C GLU A 495 13.25 13.64 -21.38
N LEU A 496 13.17 14.34 -20.24
CA LEU A 496 14.36 14.80 -19.53
C LEU A 496 15.20 13.64 -18.98
N ASN A 497 14.59 12.54 -18.58
CA ASN A 497 15.31 11.33 -18.15
C ASN A 497 16.29 10.81 -19.21
N LYS A 498 15.92 10.92 -20.49
CA LYS A 498 16.77 10.51 -21.61
C LYS A 498 18.03 11.37 -21.75
N THR A 499 18.07 12.56 -21.17
CA THR A 499 19.22 13.47 -21.21
C THR A 499 20.22 13.24 -20.08
N ILE A 500 19.90 12.40 -19.10
CA ILE A 500 20.74 12.08 -17.95
C ILE A 500 21.79 11.04 -18.35
N ASN A 501 23.04 11.30 -17.98
CA ASN A 501 24.13 10.33 -18.17
C ASN A 501 24.10 9.28 -17.04
N TRP A 502 23.17 8.34 -17.13
CA TRP A 502 23.01 7.27 -16.15
C TRP A 502 24.23 6.30 -16.12
N LYS A 503 24.62 5.90 -14.91
CA LYS A 503 25.65 4.89 -14.70
C LYS A 503 25.19 3.88 -13.63
N PRO A 504 24.80 2.66 -14.01
CA PRO A 504 24.70 2.14 -15.39
C PRO A 504 23.51 2.72 -16.16
N GLU A 505 23.56 2.70 -17.47
CA GLU A 505 22.49 3.20 -18.36
C GLU A 505 21.14 2.52 -18.11
N SER A 506 21.18 1.22 -17.76
CA SER A 506 19.99 0.43 -17.43
C SER A 506 19.17 0.98 -16.24
N THR A 507 19.73 1.84 -15.40
CA THR A 507 18.96 2.54 -14.36
C THR A 507 17.95 3.50 -14.96
N GLY A 508 18.37 4.25 -15.98
CA GLY A 508 17.51 5.25 -16.65
C GLY A 508 16.49 4.64 -17.61
N THR A 509 16.89 3.61 -18.36
CA THR A 509 16.00 2.94 -19.33
C THR A 509 15.13 1.85 -18.70
N GLY A 510 15.56 1.28 -17.57
CA GLY A 510 14.85 0.24 -16.84
C GLY A 510 14.03 0.82 -15.67
N ARG A 511 14.49 0.59 -14.43
CA ARG A 511 13.72 0.86 -13.22
C ARG A 511 13.16 2.29 -13.14
N PHE A 512 13.99 3.30 -13.38
CA PHE A 512 13.56 4.71 -13.27
C PHE A 512 12.68 5.11 -14.46
N GLY A 513 13.01 4.68 -15.68
CA GLY A 513 12.19 4.92 -16.88
C GLY A 513 10.80 4.31 -16.75
N ASN A 514 10.72 3.04 -16.35
CA ASN A 514 9.46 2.34 -16.12
C ASN A 514 8.62 3.02 -15.02
N TRP A 515 9.27 3.52 -13.96
CA TRP A 515 8.58 4.27 -12.91
C TRP A 515 7.98 5.57 -13.45
N LEU A 516 8.70 6.31 -14.31
CA LEU A 516 8.18 7.52 -14.95
C LEU A 516 7.04 7.22 -15.92
N GLU A 517 7.10 6.11 -16.68
CA GLU A 517 6.04 5.69 -17.58
C GLU A 517 4.74 5.35 -16.84
N ASN A 518 4.84 4.86 -15.61
CA ASN A 518 3.71 4.50 -14.76
C ASN A 518 3.48 5.51 -13.63
N LEU A 519 3.96 6.75 -13.80
CA LEU A 519 3.88 7.78 -12.77
C LEU A 519 2.43 8.13 -12.42
N ASN A 520 2.13 8.10 -11.14
CA ASN A 520 0.91 8.63 -10.54
C ASN A 520 1.21 9.94 -9.79
N ASP A 521 0.16 10.67 -9.39
CA ASP A 521 0.32 11.83 -8.54
C ASP A 521 0.95 11.45 -7.20
N TRP A 522 1.88 12.26 -6.75
CA TRP A 522 2.68 11.94 -5.57
C TRP A 522 1.94 12.28 -4.27
N ASN A 523 1.59 11.26 -3.49
CA ASN A 523 1.00 11.41 -2.16
C ASN A 523 2.07 11.82 -1.14
N LEU A 524 1.91 13.01 -0.55
CA LEU A 524 2.83 13.57 0.44
C LEU A 524 2.42 13.28 1.88
N SER A 525 1.13 13.10 2.14
CA SER A 525 0.63 13.00 3.52
C SER A 525 1.08 11.71 4.21
N ARG A 526 1.46 11.89 5.48
CA ARG A 526 1.69 10.79 6.43
C ARG A 526 0.98 11.15 7.72
N SER A 527 0.16 10.24 8.24
CA SER A 527 -0.59 10.43 9.48
C SER A 527 0.30 10.18 10.70
N ARG A 528 1.39 10.94 10.82
CA ARG A 528 2.41 10.79 11.86
C ARG A 528 2.72 12.16 12.49
N PHE A 529 3.42 12.18 13.63
CA PHE A 529 3.69 13.38 14.42
C PHE A 529 5.11 13.94 14.24
N TRP A 530 6.07 13.10 13.82
CA TRP A 530 7.46 13.51 13.61
C TRP A 530 7.78 13.62 12.12
N GLY A 531 7.70 14.81 11.59
CA GLY A 531 7.91 15.11 10.18
C GLY A 531 7.97 16.61 9.92
N THR A 532 8.02 17.00 8.66
CA THR A 532 7.80 18.38 8.26
C THR A 532 6.30 18.68 8.36
N PRO A 533 5.88 19.67 9.16
CA PRO A 533 4.48 20.03 9.36
C PRO A 533 3.82 20.51 8.08
#